data_56b98cfb3061db5ee670e353ec64af99
#
_entry.id   56b98cfb3061db5ee670e353ec64af99
#
_cell.length_a   1.000
_cell.length_b   1.000
_cell.length_c   1.000
_cell.angle_alpha   90.00
_cell.angle_beta   90.00
_cell.angle_gamma   90.00
#
_symmetry.space_group_name_H-M   'P 1'
#
loop_
_entity.id
_entity.type
_entity.pdbx_description
1 polymer ?
#
loop_
_entity_poly.entity_id
_entity_poly.type
_entity_poly.pdbx_seq_one_letter_code
_entity_poly.pdbx_strand_id
1 'polypeptide(L)'
;MSISKPRPDGRAEPRFGRRRRRCHDDTMARRWQIISVELLSGRGKIFVPPPGRDLILPPSTTFEQLGVAIDLALARWDLGHLRDFTLADGTRIIDDVTNLEIGLGGFSGGALIDSVLRHDARVKDHVGVGEAFRYVFDFGDDWTCRCTVTRLGDPERELGVVVQEPTAIWGWGALPDQYGRTRHDDEDFLGDDPALTSKQVRAEEKEVRAFLMTFGQVEPERIDLRAVRAARATGDPSALIAALTGVNADHALQQIGQAVLEAWDSIHSAGSRHGRNAASGELASVMATLSDRLRWRDEDGDSILSAELLARIQGTEPIGRPLPVDLEELADVMASYGDVSGGYLDLDTGQVLLASMVSARGIDLEDGDEELGIEADHRWVEVDDSAKAIATADRRGFIRHLQSSGRQEERAAAGTLSAAMKSQYSRGFHDAVDELELVPVWVGYRDDRRWGRAREALAARGVRPVGESATAEAAG
;
A
#
# COMPACT_ATOMS: atom_id res chain seq x y z
N MET A 1 2.24 -1.43 -107.37
CA MET A 1 1.82 -2.81 -107.06
C MET A 1 2.75 -3.33 -105.99
N SER A 2 2.33 -3.29 -104.73
CA SER A 2 3.15 -3.87 -103.70
C SER A 2 2.17 -4.36 -102.61
N ILE A 3 2.26 -5.64 -102.35
CA ILE A 3 1.36 -6.40 -101.47
C ILE A 3 2.02 -6.44 -100.10
N SER A 4 1.36 -5.84 -99.06
CA SER A 4 1.76 -5.91 -97.67
C SER A 4 1.25 -7.17 -97.02
N LYS A 5 2.13 -7.94 -96.33
CA LYS A 5 1.78 -9.06 -95.47
C LYS A 5 1.53 -8.61 -94.08
N PRO A 6 0.59 -9.25 -93.28
CA PRO A 6 0.29 -8.94 -91.92
C PRO A 6 1.31 -9.50 -90.93
N ARG A 7 1.52 -8.78 -89.78
CA ARG A 7 2.35 -9.21 -88.66
C ARG A 7 1.55 -10.10 -87.73
N PRO A 8 2.19 -11.06 -87.04
CA PRO A 8 1.51 -11.91 -86.03
C PRO A 8 1.49 -11.25 -84.67
N ASP A 9 0.51 -11.68 -83.96
CA ASP A 9 0.13 -11.28 -82.60
C ASP A 9 1.25 -11.40 -81.55
N GLY A 10 1.42 -10.32 -80.77
CA GLY A 10 2.26 -10.28 -79.57
C GLY A 10 1.51 -10.87 -78.36
N ARG A 11 1.89 -12.06 -77.96
CA ARG A 11 1.49 -12.58 -76.62
C ARG A 11 2.24 -11.84 -75.53
N ALA A 12 1.51 -11.18 -74.64
CA ALA A 12 2.02 -10.60 -73.42
C ALA A 12 2.41 -11.71 -72.43
N GLU A 13 3.68 -11.78 -72.04
CA GLU A 13 4.13 -12.61 -70.92
C GLU A 13 3.68 -12.00 -69.57
N PRO A 14 3.20 -12.79 -68.60
CA PRO A 14 2.89 -12.29 -67.26
C PRO A 14 4.22 -12.03 -66.52
N ARG A 15 4.45 -10.75 -66.17
CA ARG A 15 5.49 -10.35 -65.24
C ARG A 15 5.18 -10.94 -63.85
N PHE A 16 5.87 -12.01 -63.47
CA PHE A 16 5.98 -12.48 -62.12
C PHE A 16 6.72 -11.42 -61.28
N GLY A 17 5.96 -10.54 -60.65
CA GLY A 17 6.46 -9.69 -59.59
C GLY A 17 6.92 -10.58 -58.43
N ARG A 18 8.25 -10.69 -58.26
CA ARG A 18 8.84 -11.24 -57.03
C ARG A 18 8.36 -10.36 -55.84
N ARG A 19 7.32 -10.78 -55.17
CA ARG A 19 7.07 -10.37 -53.79
C ARG A 19 8.24 -10.83 -52.96
N ARG A 20 9.17 -9.91 -52.67
CA ARG A 20 10.08 -10.08 -51.54
C ARG A 20 9.23 -10.30 -50.31
N ARG A 21 9.07 -11.53 -49.88
CA ARG A 21 8.56 -11.86 -48.56
C ARG A 21 9.49 -11.16 -47.57
N ARG A 22 8.94 -10.22 -46.83
CA ARG A 22 9.55 -9.72 -45.59
C ARG A 22 9.53 -10.86 -44.56
N CYS A 23 10.57 -11.71 -44.61
CA CYS A 23 10.78 -12.80 -43.64
C CYS A 23 11.53 -12.30 -42.40
N HIS A 24 11.29 -11.08 -41.94
CA HIS A 24 12.04 -10.56 -40.77
C HIS A 24 11.17 -10.08 -39.60
N ASP A 25 9.84 -10.15 -39.71
CA ASP A 25 8.96 -9.69 -38.61
C ASP A 25 8.17 -10.83 -37.95
N ASP A 26 8.10 -12.01 -38.56
CA ASP A 26 7.31 -13.15 -38.03
C ASP A 26 8.04 -13.98 -36.96
N THR A 27 9.37 -13.82 -36.82
CA THR A 27 10.16 -14.58 -35.83
C THR A 27 10.12 -13.99 -34.41
N MET A 28 9.77 -12.71 -34.26
CA MET A 28 9.63 -12.07 -32.92
C MET A 28 8.26 -12.32 -32.31
N ALA A 29 7.22 -12.56 -33.12
CA ALA A 29 5.83 -12.72 -32.63
C ALA A 29 5.55 -14.07 -31.93
N ARG A 30 6.50 -15.02 -31.95
CA ARG A 30 6.32 -16.38 -31.39
C ARG A 30 7.26 -16.69 -30.22
N ARG A 31 7.86 -15.71 -29.60
CA ARG A 31 8.72 -15.96 -28.43
C ARG A 31 7.90 -15.82 -27.15
N TRP A 32 7.61 -16.95 -26.54
CA TRP A 32 6.90 -17.05 -25.29
C TRP A 32 7.85 -17.09 -24.12
N GLN A 33 7.46 -16.54 -22.99
CA GLN A 33 8.27 -16.61 -21.78
C GLN A 33 8.33 -18.05 -21.26
N ILE A 34 9.53 -18.48 -20.86
CA ILE A 34 9.72 -19.70 -20.06
C ILE A 34 10.12 -19.25 -18.67
N ILE A 35 9.30 -19.66 -17.70
CA ILE A 35 9.47 -19.32 -16.28
C ILE A 35 9.86 -20.58 -15.53
N SER A 36 10.97 -20.51 -14.80
CA SER A 36 11.35 -21.49 -13.79
C SER A 36 10.68 -21.15 -12.47
N VAL A 37 9.94 -22.08 -11.91
CA VAL A 37 9.24 -21.95 -10.64
C VAL A 37 9.84 -22.92 -9.64
N GLU A 38 10.45 -22.41 -8.58
CA GLU A 38 11.11 -23.19 -7.54
C GLU A 38 10.36 -23.04 -6.23
N LEU A 39 9.94 -24.14 -5.62
CA LEU A 39 9.29 -24.15 -4.32
C LEU A 39 10.34 -24.03 -3.23
N LEU A 40 10.43 -22.86 -2.59
CA LEU A 40 11.48 -22.56 -1.61
C LEU A 40 11.10 -22.94 -0.20
N SER A 41 9.84 -22.72 0.20
CA SER A 41 9.37 -22.99 1.56
C SER A 41 7.88 -23.29 1.59
N GLY A 42 7.43 -23.86 2.71
CA GLY A 42 6.03 -24.08 3.04
C GLY A 42 5.91 -24.83 4.37
N ARG A 43 4.86 -24.55 5.15
CA ARG A 43 4.58 -25.17 6.45
C ARG A 43 5.75 -25.07 7.43
N GLY A 44 6.46 -23.93 7.42
CA GLY A 44 7.62 -23.69 8.27
C GLY A 44 8.90 -24.44 7.87
N LYS A 45 8.93 -25.09 6.70
CA LYS A 45 10.10 -25.82 6.18
C LYS A 45 10.70 -25.08 4.97
N ILE A 46 12.01 -25.14 4.85
CA ILE A 46 12.75 -24.70 3.65
C ILE A 46 13.18 -25.94 2.88
N PHE A 47 13.02 -25.91 1.56
CA PHE A 47 13.40 -27.02 0.68
C PHE A 47 14.78 -26.76 0.07
N VAL A 48 15.69 -27.73 0.25
CA VAL A 48 17.07 -27.65 -0.26
C VAL A 48 17.51 -29.05 -0.74
N PRO A 49 17.69 -29.26 -2.05
CA PRO A 49 17.43 -28.34 -3.16
C PRO A 49 15.93 -28.08 -3.32
N PRO A 50 15.52 -26.88 -3.80
CA PRO A 50 14.12 -26.59 -4.05
C PRO A 50 13.59 -27.40 -5.25
N PRO A 51 12.49 -28.14 -5.09
CA PRO A 51 11.83 -28.76 -6.24
C PRO A 51 11.19 -27.70 -7.11
N GLY A 52 11.07 -27.94 -8.42
CA GLY A 52 10.54 -26.94 -9.30
C GLY A 52 9.99 -27.44 -10.62
N ARG A 53 9.44 -26.49 -11.38
CA ARG A 53 8.82 -26.71 -12.68
C ARG A 53 9.17 -25.55 -13.63
N ASP A 54 9.45 -25.87 -14.87
CA ASP A 54 9.50 -24.89 -15.95
C ASP A 54 8.15 -24.82 -16.64
N LEU A 55 7.61 -23.62 -16.80
CA LEU A 55 6.37 -23.36 -17.52
C LEU A 55 6.62 -22.50 -18.73
N ILE A 56 5.95 -22.81 -19.85
CA ILE A 56 5.89 -21.94 -21.03
C ILE A 56 4.59 -21.16 -21.00
N LEU A 57 4.70 -19.83 -21.20
CA LEU A 57 3.57 -18.90 -21.07
C LEU A 57 3.20 -18.30 -22.43
N PRO A 58 1.93 -18.43 -22.87
CA PRO A 58 1.40 -17.61 -23.96
C PRO A 58 1.58 -16.11 -23.66
N PRO A 59 1.78 -15.25 -24.68
CA PRO A 59 1.96 -13.82 -24.47
C PRO A 59 0.75 -13.10 -23.85
N SER A 60 -0.43 -13.73 -23.86
CA SER A 60 -1.65 -13.21 -23.23
C SER A 60 -1.81 -13.61 -21.78
N THR A 61 -0.92 -14.44 -21.23
CA THR A 61 -1.04 -14.97 -19.87
C THR A 61 -1.12 -13.85 -18.83
N THR A 62 -2.15 -13.91 -18.02
CA THR A 62 -2.31 -13.03 -16.85
C THR A 62 -1.67 -13.65 -15.60
N PHE A 63 -1.46 -12.84 -14.55
CA PHE A 63 -0.98 -13.37 -13.27
C PHE A 63 -1.95 -14.36 -12.63
N GLU A 64 -3.27 -14.17 -12.81
CA GLU A 64 -4.27 -15.13 -12.37
C GLU A 64 -4.06 -16.51 -13.03
N GLN A 65 -3.94 -16.53 -14.36
CA GLN A 65 -3.69 -17.76 -15.12
C GLN A 65 -2.34 -18.40 -14.74
N LEU A 66 -1.31 -17.57 -14.49
CA LEU A 66 -0.02 -18.04 -14.01
C LEU A 66 -0.12 -18.68 -12.62
N GLY A 67 -0.82 -18.05 -11.67
CA GLY A 67 -1.03 -18.61 -10.32
C GLY A 67 -1.67 -19.98 -10.34
N VAL A 68 -2.77 -20.13 -11.10
CA VAL A 68 -3.44 -21.43 -11.27
C VAL A 68 -2.49 -22.47 -11.90
N ALA A 69 -1.72 -22.08 -12.91
CA ALA A 69 -0.77 -22.99 -13.56
C ALA A 69 0.37 -23.42 -12.65
N ILE A 70 0.89 -22.52 -11.79
CA ILE A 70 1.89 -22.84 -10.77
C ILE A 70 1.33 -23.85 -9.77
N ASP A 71 0.14 -23.59 -9.23
CA ASP A 71 -0.49 -24.47 -8.25
C ASP A 71 -0.68 -25.89 -8.80
N LEU A 72 -1.23 -25.98 -10.00
CA LEU A 72 -1.40 -27.27 -10.66
C LEU A 72 -0.06 -27.98 -10.95
N ALA A 73 0.95 -27.22 -11.42
CA ALA A 73 2.28 -27.76 -11.73
C ALA A 73 3.02 -28.26 -10.46
N LEU A 74 2.76 -27.63 -9.31
CA LEU A 74 3.29 -28.00 -8.00
C LEU A 74 2.37 -28.96 -7.22
N ALA A 75 1.39 -29.57 -7.91
CA ALA A 75 0.44 -30.53 -7.34
C ALA A 75 -0.37 -29.97 -6.14
N ARG A 76 -0.69 -28.66 -6.17
CA ARG A 76 -1.67 -28.08 -5.25
C ARG A 76 -3.06 -28.46 -5.75
N TRP A 77 -3.81 -29.17 -4.94
CA TRP A 77 -5.10 -29.72 -5.34
C TRP A 77 -6.30 -29.01 -4.70
N ASP A 78 -6.09 -28.36 -3.54
CA ASP A 78 -7.07 -27.46 -2.94
C ASP A 78 -6.73 -26.02 -3.36
N LEU A 79 -7.42 -25.51 -4.38
CA LEU A 79 -7.14 -24.23 -5.01
C LEU A 79 -7.91 -23.07 -4.37
N GLY A 80 -8.68 -23.34 -3.30
CA GLY A 80 -9.52 -22.33 -2.62
C GLY A 80 -8.74 -21.35 -1.73
N HIS A 81 -7.40 -21.35 -1.77
CA HIS A 81 -6.56 -20.50 -0.96
C HIS A 81 -6.13 -19.24 -1.71
N LEU A 82 -5.76 -18.21 -0.92
CA LEU A 82 -5.29 -16.92 -1.42
C LEU A 82 -3.92 -17.03 -2.06
N ARG A 83 -3.69 -16.14 -3.03
CA ARG A 83 -2.46 -16.03 -3.81
C ARG A 83 -1.94 -14.61 -3.81
N ASP A 84 -0.62 -14.47 -3.84
CA ASP A 84 0.06 -13.18 -3.93
C ASP A 84 1.31 -13.30 -4.81
N PHE A 85 1.51 -12.32 -5.68
CA PHE A 85 2.78 -12.13 -6.37
C PHE A 85 3.43 -10.84 -5.88
N THR A 86 4.74 -10.87 -5.69
CA THR A 86 5.52 -9.67 -5.39
C THR A 86 6.65 -9.56 -6.41
N LEU A 87 6.67 -8.48 -7.18
CA LEU A 87 7.72 -8.19 -8.17
C LEU A 87 8.98 -7.66 -7.50
N ALA A 88 10.08 -7.60 -8.26
CA ALA A 88 11.38 -7.15 -7.76
C ALA A 88 11.39 -5.68 -7.28
N ASP A 89 10.50 -4.85 -7.81
CA ASP A 89 10.31 -3.45 -7.41
C ASP A 89 9.35 -3.27 -6.22
N GLY A 90 8.87 -4.38 -5.65
CA GLY A 90 7.90 -4.37 -4.55
C GLY A 90 6.44 -4.29 -4.99
N THR A 91 6.15 -4.18 -6.30
CA THR A 91 4.78 -4.21 -6.81
C THR A 91 4.11 -5.54 -6.44
N ARG A 92 2.95 -5.48 -5.80
CA ARG A 92 2.14 -6.64 -5.45
C ARG A 92 1.01 -6.85 -6.46
N ILE A 93 0.68 -8.11 -6.71
CA ILE A 93 -0.40 -8.49 -7.61
C ILE A 93 -1.30 -9.45 -6.83
N ILE A 94 -2.50 -8.98 -6.52
CA ILE A 94 -3.46 -9.67 -5.68
C ILE A 94 -4.83 -9.71 -6.38
N ASP A 95 -5.64 -10.70 -6.05
CA ASP A 95 -7.03 -10.74 -6.51
C ASP A 95 -7.93 -9.85 -5.63
N ASP A 96 -9.15 -9.58 -6.12
CA ASP A 96 -10.08 -8.68 -5.42
C ASP A 96 -10.54 -9.27 -4.05
N VAL A 97 -10.50 -10.59 -3.88
CA VAL A 97 -10.85 -11.27 -2.62
C VAL A 97 -9.74 -11.11 -1.60
N THR A 98 -8.49 -11.25 -2.04
CA THR A 98 -7.30 -11.03 -1.19
C THR A 98 -7.26 -9.60 -0.64
N ASN A 99 -7.66 -8.60 -1.43
CA ASN A 99 -7.76 -7.22 -0.97
C ASN A 99 -8.76 -7.05 0.18
N LEU A 100 -9.88 -7.75 0.14
CA LEU A 100 -10.90 -7.73 1.20
C LEU A 100 -10.40 -8.42 2.48
N GLU A 101 -9.69 -9.53 2.38
CA GLU A 101 -9.23 -10.31 3.54
C GLU A 101 -7.94 -9.75 4.16
N ILE A 102 -7.02 -9.20 3.36
CA ILE A 102 -5.82 -8.50 3.87
C ILE A 102 -6.24 -7.21 4.59
N GLY A 103 -7.26 -6.49 4.12
CA GLY A 103 -7.85 -5.34 4.83
C GLY A 103 -8.46 -5.72 6.17
N LEU A 104 -8.98 -6.95 6.33
CA LEU A 104 -9.60 -7.44 7.56
C LEU A 104 -8.62 -8.15 8.51
N GLY A 105 -7.41 -8.51 8.06
CA GLY A 105 -6.47 -9.39 8.76
C GLY A 105 -5.13 -8.79 9.16
N GLY A 106 -5.08 -7.51 9.59
CA GLY A 106 -4.02 -7.02 10.49
C GLY A 106 -2.56 -7.32 10.11
N PHE A 107 -2.12 -7.10 8.87
CA PHE A 107 -0.69 -7.02 8.58
C PHE A 107 -0.17 -5.63 8.97
N SER A 108 0.40 -5.52 10.17
CA SER A 108 1.16 -4.36 10.62
C SER A 108 2.29 -4.07 9.62
N GLY A 109 2.27 -2.90 8.97
CA GLY A 109 3.40 -2.39 8.20
C GLY A 109 3.26 -2.40 6.68
N GLY A 110 2.09 -2.72 6.11
CA GLY A 110 1.85 -2.59 4.66
C GLY A 110 1.70 -1.12 4.21
N ALA A 111 1.93 -0.82 2.94
CA ALA A 111 1.65 0.48 2.38
C ALA A 111 0.15 0.80 2.41
N LEU A 112 -0.23 2.08 2.53
CA LEU A 112 -1.63 2.53 2.47
C LEU A 112 -2.26 2.28 1.11
N ILE A 113 -1.46 2.44 0.08
CA ILE A 113 -1.73 2.05 -1.29
C ILE A 113 -0.54 1.20 -1.68
N ASP A 114 -0.71 -0.11 -1.75
CA ASP A 114 0.28 -0.95 -2.39
C ASP A 114 0.38 -0.53 -3.85
N SER A 115 1.56 -0.64 -4.47
CA SER A 115 1.69 -0.68 -5.92
C SER A 115 1.01 -1.97 -6.36
N VAL A 116 -0.32 -1.95 -6.44
CA VAL A 116 -1.11 -3.13 -6.67
C VAL A 116 -1.49 -3.16 -8.14
N LEU A 117 -1.05 -4.18 -8.82
CA LEU A 117 -1.59 -4.55 -10.11
C LEU A 117 -2.73 -5.55 -9.87
N ARG A 118 -3.76 -5.45 -10.68
CA ARG A 118 -4.80 -6.47 -10.70
C ARG A 118 -4.26 -7.77 -11.27
N HIS A 119 -4.76 -8.89 -10.79
CA HIS A 119 -4.35 -10.23 -11.25
C HIS A 119 -4.63 -10.48 -12.76
N ASP A 120 -5.48 -9.66 -13.41
CA ASP A 120 -5.72 -9.68 -14.86
C ASP A 120 -4.61 -8.99 -15.69
N ALA A 121 -3.60 -8.36 -15.03
CA ALA A 121 -2.41 -7.83 -15.69
C ALA A 121 -1.60 -8.95 -16.36
N ARG A 122 -1.02 -8.66 -17.53
CA ARG A 122 -0.26 -9.65 -18.29
C ARG A 122 1.18 -9.74 -17.78
N VAL A 123 1.63 -10.96 -17.51
CA VAL A 123 2.98 -11.23 -16.98
C VAL A 123 4.09 -10.57 -17.81
N LYS A 124 4.02 -10.69 -19.15
CA LYS A 124 5.05 -10.17 -20.08
C LYS A 124 5.22 -8.65 -20.05
N ASP A 125 4.20 -7.93 -19.58
CA ASP A 125 4.23 -6.47 -19.57
C ASP A 125 4.93 -5.93 -18.30
N HIS A 126 5.19 -6.81 -17.32
CA HIS A 126 5.74 -6.45 -16.01
C HIS A 126 7.04 -7.20 -15.65
N VAL A 127 7.32 -8.35 -16.28
CA VAL A 127 8.49 -9.16 -15.94
C VAL A 127 9.25 -9.55 -17.20
N GLY A 128 10.54 -9.20 -17.25
CA GLY A 128 11.46 -9.48 -18.36
C GLY A 128 12.33 -10.72 -18.13
N VAL A 129 13.09 -11.11 -19.16
CA VAL A 129 14.06 -12.21 -19.08
C VAL A 129 15.16 -11.86 -18.07
N GLY A 130 15.44 -12.77 -17.17
CA GLY A 130 16.42 -12.63 -16.08
C GLY A 130 15.84 -12.05 -14.79
N GLU A 131 14.61 -11.58 -14.82
CA GLU A 131 13.95 -11.05 -13.63
C GLU A 131 13.29 -12.16 -12.83
N ALA A 132 13.38 -12.04 -11.50
CA ALA A 132 12.76 -12.95 -10.56
C ALA A 132 11.69 -12.22 -9.73
N PHE A 133 10.64 -12.95 -9.37
CA PHE A 133 9.56 -12.47 -8.53
C PHE A 133 9.10 -13.58 -7.58
N ARG A 134 8.46 -13.19 -6.48
CA ARG A 134 7.90 -14.11 -5.50
C ARG A 134 6.46 -14.47 -5.85
N TYR A 135 6.09 -15.72 -5.63
CA TYR A 135 4.73 -16.20 -5.60
C TYR A 135 4.46 -16.89 -4.26
N VAL A 136 3.34 -16.57 -3.63
CA VAL A 136 2.88 -17.22 -2.40
C VAL A 136 1.49 -17.79 -2.63
N PHE A 137 1.31 -19.02 -2.20
CA PHE A 137 0.03 -19.70 -2.16
C PHE A 137 -0.26 -20.12 -0.72
N ASP A 138 -1.50 -19.94 -0.27
CA ASP A 138 -1.96 -20.25 1.08
C ASP A 138 -1.13 -19.53 2.17
N PHE A 139 -1.59 -18.37 2.59
CA PHE A 139 -0.89 -17.54 3.59
C PHE A 139 -0.79 -18.20 4.97
N GLY A 140 -1.63 -19.20 5.27
CA GLY A 140 -1.55 -19.97 6.51
C GLY A 140 -0.38 -20.95 6.51
N ASP A 141 -0.17 -21.66 5.41
CA ASP A 141 0.90 -22.61 5.21
C ASP A 141 2.15 -22.01 4.54
N ASP A 142 2.06 -20.78 4.00
CA ASP A 142 3.14 -19.97 3.41
C ASP A 142 3.96 -20.73 2.35
N TRP A 143 3.27 -21.31 1.35
CA TRP A 143 3.92 -21.95 0.23
C TRP A 143 4.55 -20.91 -0.68
N THR A 144 5.84 -20.64 -0.50
CA THR A 144 6.57 -19.58 -1.19
C THR A 144 7.43 -20.15 -2.33
N CYS A 145 7.24 -19.56 -3.53
CA CYS A 145 7.99 -19.90 -4.72
C CYS A 145 8.83 -18.73 -5.22
N ARG A 146 10.01 -19.03 -5.78
CA ARG A 146 10.76 -18.15 -6.64
C ARG A 146 10.38 -18.43 -8.09
N CYS A 147 9.89 -17.42 -8.78
CA CYS A 147 9.59 -17.47 -10.21
C CYS A 147 10.64 -16.65 -10.97
N THR A 148 11.29 -17.22 -11.96
CA THR A 148 12.33 -16.52 -12.76
C THR A 148 12.03 -16.69 -14.23
N VAL A 149 11.92 -15.60 -15.00
CA VAL A 149 11.84 -15.67 -16.45
C VAL A 149 13.23 -16.02 -17.01
N THR A 150 13.44 -17.28 -17.34
CA THR A 150 14.77 -17.78 -17.70
C THR A 150 15.14 -17.46 -19.14
N ARG A 151 14.19 -17.56 -20.07
CA ARG A 151 14.40 -17.34 -21.50
C ARG A 151 13.09 -17.15 -22.25
N LEU A 152 13.21 -16.82 -23.53
CA LEU A 152 12.10 -16.89 -24.48
C LEU A 152 12.17 -18.20 -25.27
N GLY A 153 11.06 -18.92 -25.37
CA GLY A 153 10.92 -20.19 -26.07
C GLY A 153 9.97 -20.10 -27.26
N ASP A 154 10.04 -21.14 -28.10
CA ASP A 154 9.08 -21.38 -29.19
C ASP A 154 8.23 -22.59 -28.82
N PRO A 155 6.90 -22.45 -28.64
CA PRO A 155 6.03 -23.54 -28.17
C PRO A 155 6.03 -24.75 -29.13
N GLU A 156 6.16 -24.54 -30.44
CA GLU A 156 6.26 -25.65 -31.42
C GLU A 156 7.53 -26.46 -31.20
N ARG A 157 8.64 -25.82 -30.84
CA ARG A 157 9.92 -26.50 -30.57
C ARG A 157 9.96 -27.15 -29.20
N GLU A 158 9.36 -26.54 -28.19
CA GLU A 158 9.37 -27.04 -26.81
C GLU A 158 8.35 -28.17 -26.60
N LEU A 159 7.17 -28.07 -27.20
CA LEU A 159 6.05 -28.96 -26.97
C LEU A 159 5.55 -29.71 -28.22
N GLY A 160 6.00 -29.32 -29.41
CA GLY A 160 5.45 -29.82 -30.67
C GLY A 160 4.07 -29.26 -31.03
N VAL A 161 3.48 -28.44 -30.18
CA VAL A 161 2.16 -27.82 -30.36
C VAL A 161 2.14 -26.39 -29.79
N VAL A 162 1.20 -25.58 -30.28
CA VAL A 162 0.94 -24.26 -29.70
C VAL A 162 -0.17 -24.42 -28.67
N VAL A 163 0.15 -24.19 -27.40
CA VAL A 163 -0.81 -24.25 -26.29
C VAL A 163 -1.50 -22.89 -26.12
N GLN A 164 -2.69 -22.89 -25.49
CA GLN A 164 -3.46 -21.66 -25.25
C GLN A 164 -3.31 -21.14 -23.81
N GLU A 165 -2.80 -21.97 -22.91
CA GLU A 165 -2.67 -21.71 -21.48
C GLU A 165 -1.26 -21.99 -21.02
N PRO A 166 -0.82 -21.39 -19.89
CA PRO A 166 0.46 -21.72 -19.26
C PRO A 166 0.60 -23.21 -19.03
N THR A 167 1.70 -23.80 -19.53
CA THR A 167 1.85 -25.26 -19.52
C THR A 167 3.23 -25.64 -18.97
N ALA A 168 3.26 -26.60 -18.04
CA ALA A 168 4.50 -27.17 -17.52
C ALA A 168 5.20 -27.98 -18.60
N ILE A 169 6.50 -27.71 -18.82
CA ILE A 169 7.33 -28.35 -19.84
C ILE A 169 8.43 -29.21 -19.26
N TRP A 170 8.84 -28.94 -18.02
CA TRP A 170 9.89 -29.67 -17.32
C TRP A 170 9.67 -29.62 -15.82
N GLY A 171 10.28 -30.56 -15.07
CA GLY A 171 10.23 -30.57 -13.61
C GLY A 171 11.34 -31.35 -12.96
N TRP A 172 11.68 -30.98 -11.74
CA TRP A 172 12.70 -31.63 -10.90
C TRP A 172 12.27 -31.62 -9.43
N GLY A 173 12.89 -32.51 -8.68
CA GLY A 173 12.67 -32.67 -7.24
C GLY A 173 11.30 -33.24 -6.86
N ALA A 174 11.22 -33.82 -5.67
CA ALA A 174 10.00 -34.37 -5.11
C ALA A 174 9.11 -33.24 -4.53
N LEU A 175 7.85 -33.20 -4.95
CA LEU A 175 6.89 -32.19 -4.46
C LEU A 175 6.29 -32.66 -3.14
N PRO A 176 6.30 -31.83 -2.09
CA PRO A 176 5.63 -32.13 -0.83
C PRO A 176 4.10 -32.09 -1.01
N ASP A 177 3.39 -32.97 -0.32
CA ASP A 177 1.92 -32.91 -0.25
C ASP A 177 1.46 -31.58 0.39
N GLN A 178 0.40 -31.00 -0.12
CA GLN A 178 -0.12 -29.69 0.32
C GLN A 178 -0.39 -29.63 1.82
N TYR A 179 -0.92 -30.71 2.41
CA TYR A 179 -1.23 -30.79 3.84
C TYR A 179 -0.29 -31.72 4.62
N GLY A 180 0.84 -32.11 4.02
CA GLY A 180 1.86 -32.94 4.64
C GLY A 180 1.41 -34.38 4.89
N ARG A 181 0.45 -34.88 4.11
CA ARG A 181 0.06 -36.30 4.15
C ARG A 181 1.13 -37.11 3.46
N THR A 182 1.68 -38.09 4.17
CA THR A 182 2.61 -39.09 3.63
C THR A 182 1.89 -40.42 3.47
N ARG A 183 2.00 -41.04 2.29
CA ARG A 183 1.67 -42.46 2.14
C ARG A 183 2.86 -43.28 2.57
N HIS A 184 2.59 -44.45 3.21
CA HIS A 184 3.64 -45.38 3.66
C HIS A 184 4.52 -45.89 2.51
N ASP A 185 4.04 -45.75 1.25
CA ASP A 185 4.68 -46.29 0.05
C ASP A 185 5.41 -45.19 -0.77
N ASP A 186 5.44 -43.93 -0.32
CA ASP A 186 6.01 -42.79 -1.07
C ASP A 186 7.57 -42.72 -0.97
N GLU A 187 8.19 -43.50 -0.06
CA GLU A 187 9.65 -43.53 0.10
C GLU A 187 10.37 -44.15 -1.11
N ASP A 188 9.71 -45.03 -1.87
CA ASP A 188 10.30 -45.72 -3.02
C ASP A 188 10.22 -44.94 -4.35
N PHE A 189 9.49 -43.80 -4.41
CA PHE A 189 9.30 -42.98 -5.61
C PHE A 189 10.17 -41.70 -5.68
N LEU A 190 10.99 -41.47 -4.67
CA LEU A 190 11.98 -40.39 -4.72
C LEU A 190 13.11 -40.85 -5.66
N GLY A 191 12.99 -40.49 -6.93
CA GLY A 191 14.08 -40.67 -7.90
C GLY A 191 15.38 -40.11 -7.32
N ASP A 192 16.49 -40.79 -7.57
CA ASP A 192 17.84 -40.37 -7.17
C ASP A 192 18.14 -38.98 -7.77
N ASP A 193 17.71 -37.91 -7.09
CA ASP A 193 18.29 -36.60 -7.30
C ASP A 193 19.80 -36.72 -6.95
N PRO A 194 20.70 -36.24 -7.80
CA PRO A 194 22.13 -36.36 -7.53
C PRO A 194 22.42 -35.76 -6.16
N ALA A 195 22.92 -36.61 -5.27
CA ALA A 195 23.17 -36.23 -3.88
C ALA A 195 24.11 -35.01 -3.84
N LEU A 196 23.57 -33.86 -3.46
CA LEU A 196 24.36 -32.64 -3.31
C LEU A 196 25.38 -32.83 -2.19
N THR A 197 26.57 -32.32 -2.40
CA THR A 197 27.58 -32.24 -1.33
C THR A 197 27.11 -31.28 -0.25
N SER A 198 27.54 -31.50 1.00
CA SER A 198 27.20 -30.61 2.12
C SER A 198 27.56 -29.13 1.87
N LYS A 199 28.55 -28.87 1.00
CA LYS A 199 28.91 -27.50 0.58
C LYS A 199 27.88 -26.90 -0.37
N GLN A 200 27.37 -27.68 -1.29
CA GLN A 200 26.32 -27.27 -2.24
C GLN A 200 25.00 -27.02 -1.51
N VAL A 201 24.59 -27.94 -0.61
CA VAL A 201 23.40 -27.75 0.23
C VAL A 201 23.45 -26.42 1.01
N ARG A 202 24.59 -26.12 1.66
CA ARG A 202 24.75 -24.85 2.39
C ARG A 202 24.73 -23.63 1.49
N ALA A 203 25.26 -23.72 0.27
CA ALA A 203 25.25 -22.62 -0.69
C ALA A 203 23.83 -22.33 -1.18
N GLU A 204 23.08 -23.37 -1.53
CA GLU A 204 21.68 -23.24 -1.95
C GLU A 204 20.78 -22.77 -0.80
N GLU A 205 20.94 -23.31 0.41
CA GLU A 205 20.20 -22.84 1.57
C GLU A 205 20.42 -21.33 1.82
N LYS A 206 21.67 -20.87 1.68
CA LYS A 206 21.98 -19.44 1.82
C LYS A 206 21.28 -18.62 0.75
N GLU A 207 21.25 -19.10 -0.48
CA GLU A 207 20.60 -18.40 -1.60
C GLU A 207 19.06 -18.35 -1.43
N VAL A 208 18.46 -19.48 -1.04
CA VAL A 208 17.03 -19.56 -0.72
C VAL A 208 16.66 -18.58 0.41
N ARG A 209 17.43 -18.59 1.51
CA ARG A 209 17.20 -17.66 2.63
C ARG A 209 17.37 -16.19 2.22
N ALA A 210 18.37 -15.88 1.38
CA ALA A 210 18.58 -14.53 0.88
C ALA A 210 17.39 -14.07 0.03
N PHE A 211 16.87 -14.94 -0.84
CA PHE A 211 15.69 -14.63 -1.64
C PHE A 211 14.45 -14.40 -0.75
N LEU A 212 14.16 -15.30 0.19
CA LEU A 212 13.04 -15.17 1.11
C LEU A 212 13.13 -13.86 1.92
N MET A 213 14.33 -13.47 2.33
CA MET A 213 14.56 -12.19 3.03
C MET A 213 14.34 -10.99 2.11
N THR A 214 14.77 -11.05 0.86
CA THR A 214 14.63 -9.92 -0.08
C THR A 214 13.16 -9.59 -0.37
N PHE A 215 12.33 -10.59 -0.59
CA PHE A 215 10.92 -10.39 -0.88
C PHE A 215 10.02 -10.34 0.37
N GLY A 216 10.53 -10.76 1.53
CA GLY A 216 9.80 -10.70 2.79
C GLY A 216 9.92 -9.38 3.54
N GLN A 217 10.78 -8.47 3.08
CA GLN A 217 11.17 -7.27 3.82
C GLN A 217 11.29 -6.00 2.97
N VAL A 218 10.56 -5.86 1.88
CA VAL A 218 10.40 -4.52 1.31
C VAL A 218 9.41 -3.80 2.21
N GLU A 219 9.92 -3.27 3.34
CA GLU A 219 9.13 -2.34 4.12
C GLU A 219 8.92 -1.09 3.27
N PRO A 220 7.66 -0.67 3.11
CA PRO A 220 7.35 0.54 2.37
C PRO A 220 8.10 1.72 2.99
N GLU A 221 8.55 2.65 2.15
CA GLU A 221 9.15 3.88 2.61
C GLU A 221 8.18 4.63 3.54
N ARG A 222 8.74 5.41 4.45
CA ARG A 222 7.89 6.28 5.27
C ARG A 222 7.29 7.38 4.42
N ILE A 223 6.05 7.71 4.71
CA ILE A 223 5.37 8.80 4.04
C ILE A 223 6.11 10.13 4.20
N ASP A 224 6.21 10.88 3.11
CA ASP A 224 6.61 12.28 3.16
C ASP A 224 5.39 13.17 3.43
N LEU A 225 5.22 13.56 4.69
CA LEU A 225 4.13 14.45 5.09
C LEU A 225 4.20 15.84 4.43
N ARG A 226 5.34 16.25 3.88
CA ARG A 226 5.44 17.51 3.10
C ARG A 226 4.71 17.35 1.78
N ALA A 227 4.86 16.20 1.11
CA ALA A 227 4.13 15.89 -0.13
C ALA A 227 2.61 15.84 0.12
N VAL A 228 2.17 15.24 1.23
CA VAL A 228 0.75 15.22 1.63
C VAL A 228 0.22 16.63 1.88
N ARG A 229 0.94 17.46 2.64
CA ARG A 229 0.57 18.86 2.89
C ARG A 229 0.53 19.68 1.60
N ALA A 230 1.47 19.49 0.69
CA ALA A 230 1.48 20.16 -0.62
C ALA A 230 0.28 19.75 -1.47
N ALA A 231 -0.05 18.45 -1.53
CA ALA A 231 -1.22 17.95 -2.26
C ALA A 231 -2.53 18.49 -1.64
N ARG A 232 -2.65 18.52 -0.31
CA ARG A 232 -3.78 19.11 0.41
C ARG A 232 -3.94 20.61 0.08
N ALA A 233 -2.85 21.39 0.13
CA ALA A 233 -2.86 22.83 -0.14
C ALA A 233 -3.25 23.17 -1.59
N THR A 234 -2.93 22.29 -2.55
CA THR A 234 -3.31 22.47 -3.97
C THR A 234 -4.69 21.90 -4.29
N GLY A 235 -5.29 21.11 -3.38
CA GLY A 235 -6.55 20.42 -3.61
C GLY A 235 -6.48 19.41 -4.76
N ASP A 236 -5.29 18.84 -5.04
CA ASP A 236 -5.08 17.87 -6.13
C ASP A 236 -5.19 16.43 -5.61
N PRO A 237 -6.30 15.72 -5.88
CA PRO A 237 -6.49 14.34 -5.42
C PRO A 237 -5.47 13.37 -6.02
N SER A 238 -5.01 13.61 -7.26
CA SER A 238 -4.04 12.72 -7.92
C SER A 238 -2.66 12.84 -7.26
N ALA A 239 -2.25 14.08 -6.90
CA ALA A 239 -1.01 14.29 -6.15
C ALA A 239 -1.08 13.67 -4.75
N LEU A 240 -2.24 13.71 -4.09
CA LEU A 240 -2.45 13.05 -2.80
C LEU A 240 -2.33 11.53 -2.92
N ILE A 241 -3.02 10.92 -3.88
CA ILE A 241 -2.95 9.48 -4.14
C ILE A 241 -1.49 9.07 -4.41
N ALA A 242 -0.77 9.81 -5.26
CA ALA A 242 0.64 9.55 -5.55
C ALA A 242 1.51 9.63 -4.29
N ALA A 243 1.28 10.59 -3.39
CA ALA A 243 2.01 10.73 -2.14
C ALA A 243 1.71 9.60 -1.13
N LEU A 244 0.57 8.91 -1.27
CA LEU A 244 0.14 7.80 -0.40
C LEU A 244 0.51 6.42 -0.96
N THR A 245 0.95 6.36 -2.22
CA THR A 245 1.25 5.08 -2.90
C THR A 245 2.60 4.53 -2.45
N GLY A 246 2.63 3.25 -2.05
CA GLY A 246 3.85 2.54 -1.71
C GLY A 246 4.52 2.96 -0.41
N VAL A 247 3.83 3.72 0.48
CA VAL A 247 4.42 4.29 1.70
C VAL A 247 3.76 3.77 2.97
N ASN A 248 4.56 3.67 4.04
CA ASN A 248 4.06 3.41 5.40
C ASN A 248 3.67 4.74 6.06
N ALA A 249 2.44 4.83 6.53
CA ALA A 249 1.84 6.02 7.10
C ALA A 249 1.33 5.85 8.55
N ASP A 250 1.65 4.74 9.21
CA ASP A 250 1.07 4.38 10.53
C ASP A 250 1.29 5.41 11.63
N HIS A 251 2.29 6.28 11.46
CA HIS A 251 2.56 7.37 12.39
C HIS A 251 1.78 8.66 12.12
N ALA A 252 0.89 8.69 11.10
CA ALA A 252 0.24 9.93 10.66
C ALA A 252 -1.20 9.72 10.14
N LEU A 253 -1.91 8.68 10.60
CA LEU A 253 -3.22 8.29 10.06
C LEU A 253 -4.30 9.37 10.22
N GLN A 254 -4.28 10.16 11.30
CA GLN A 254 -5.22 11.27 11.51
C GLN A 254 -5.02 12.39 10.49
N GLN A 255 -3.77 12.77 10.24
CA GLN A 255 -3.42 13.82 9.26
C GLN A 255 -3.79 13.39 7.84
N ILE A 256 -3.48 12.13 7.50
CA ILE A 256 -3.79 11.57 6.18
C ILE A 256 -5.29 11.42 6.00
N GLY A 257 -5.99 10.90 6.99
CA GLY A 257 -7.45 10.73 6.94
C GLY A 257 -8.16 12.06 6.71
N GLN A 258 -7.70 13.14 7.37
CA GLN A 258 -8.24 14.49 7.13
C GLN A 258 -7.97 14.96 5.69
N ALA A 259 -6.75 14.78 5.19
CA ALA A 259 -6.41 15.17 3.82
C ALA A 259 -7.25 14.40 2.78
N VAL A 260 -7.50 13.11 3.04
CA VAL A 260 -8.31 12.25 2.16
C VAL A 260 -9.80 12.65 2.21
N LEU A 261 -10.34 13.00 3.37
CA LEU A 261 -11.71 13.52 3.51
C LEU A 261 -11.89 14.81 2.72
N GLU A 262 -10.97 15.76 2.84
CA GLU A 262 -11.01 17.03 2.11
C GLU A 262 -10.91 16.82 0.59
N ALA A 263 -10.03 15.91 0.15
CA ALA A 263 -9.93 15.55 -1.27
C ALA A 263 -11.22 14.87 -1.78
N TRP A 264 -11.81 13.99 -0.98
CA TRP A 264 -13.10 13.37 -1.28
C TRP A 264 -14.21 14.40 -1.44
N ASP A 265 -14.36 15.30 -0.48
CA ASP A 265 -15.38 16.34 -0.50
C ASP A 265 -15.18 17.30 -1.68
N SER A 266 -13.94 17.65 -2.01
CA SER A 266 -13.61 18.48 -3.19
C SER A 266 -14.04 17.83 -4.50
N ILE A 267 -13.81 16.53 -4.70
CA ILE A 267 -14.24 15.80 -5.89
C ILE A 267 -15.77 15.79 -6.02
N HIS A 268 -16.49 15.66 -4.91
CA HIS A 268 -17.94 15.50 -4.92
C HIS A 268 -18.68 16.82 -5.00
N SER A 269 -18.12 17.94 -4.51
CA SER A 269 -18.65 19.29 -4.62
C SER A 269 -18.52 19.89 -6.03
N ALA A 270 -17.44 19.62 -6.76
CA ALA A 270 -17.08 20.30 -8.01
C ALA A 270 -17.94 19.99 -9.25
N GLY A 271 -19.11 19.37 -9.17
CA GLY A 271 -20.09 19.26 -10.28
C GLY A 271 -19.65 18.55 -11.59
N SER A 272 -18.37 18.24 -11.81
CA SER A 272 -17.82 17.71 -13.07
C SER A 272 -17.90 16.19 -13.20
N ARG A 273 -18.41 15.63 -14.32
CA ARG A 273 -18.73 14.21 -14.49
C ARG A 273 -17.64 13.33 -15.10
N HIS A 274 -16.55 13.85 -15.66
CA HIS A 274 -15.66 13.07 -16.53
C HIS A 274 -14.30 12.65 -15.94
N GLY A 275 -13.84 13.17 -14.80
CA GLY A 275 -12.62 12.72 -14.12
C GLY A 275 -12.85 11.98 -12.80
N ARG A 276 -14.11 11.91 -12.37
CA ARG A 276 -14.51 11.48 -11.02
C ARG A 276 -14.38 9.98 -10.77
N ASN A 277 -14.63 9.13 -11.77
CA ASN A 277 -14.79 7.70 -11.49
C ASN A 277 -13.51 6.99 -11.09
N ALA A 278 -12.35 7.34 -11.65
CA ALA A 278 -11.08 6.69 -11.29
C ALA A 278 -10.55 7.20 -9.94
N ALA A 279 -10.37 8.51 -9.80
CA ALA A 279 -9.85 9.10 -8.56
C ALA A 279 -10.77 8.85 -7.34
N SER A 280 -12.10 8.86 -7.54
CA SER A 280 -13.04 8.49 -6.47
C SER A 280 -12.92 7.03 -6.06
N GLY A 281 -12.69 6.11 -7.00
CA GLY A 281 -12.48 4.69 -6.70
C GLY A 281 -11.19 4.46 -5.91
N GLU A 282 -10.10 5.10 -6.32
CA GLU A 282 -8.81 5.02 -5.63
C GLU A 282 -8.90 5.64 -4.22
N LEU A 283 -9.50 6.82 -4.08
CA LEU A 283 -9.72 7.42 -2.75
C LEU A 283 -10.62 6.58 -1.87
N ALA A 284 -11.68 5.96 -2.40
CA ALA A 284 -12.53 5.06 -1.63
C ALA A 284 -11.76 3.85 -1.10
N SER A 285 -10.85 3.28 -1.90
CA SER A 285 -9.96 2.20 -1.49
C SER A 285 -9.02 2.65 -0.36
N VAL A 286 -8.41 3.85 -0.51
CA VAL A 286 -7.57 4.46 0.54
C VAL A 286 -8.35 4.67 1.83
N MET A 287 -9.57 5.22 1.73
CA MET A 287 -10.44 5.47 2.89
C MET A 287 -10.80 4.18 3.61
N ALA A 288 -11.10 3.10 2.88
CA ALA A 288 -11.39 1.79 3.48
C ALA A 288 -10.15 1.25 4.22
N THR A 289 -8.98 1.27 3.59
CA THR A 289 -7.72 0.84 4.21
C THR A 289 -7.35 1.66 5.45
N LEU A 290 -7.52 2.99 5.37
CA LEU A 290 -7.30 3.89 6.52
C LEU A 290 -8.27 3.58 7.67
N SER A 291 -9.55 3.37 7.34
CA SER A 291 -10.57 3.04 8.34
C SER A 291 -10.20 1.75 9.11
N ASP A 292 -9.77 0.71 8.40
CA ASP A 292 -9.36 -0.54 9.04
C ASP A 292 -8.11 -0.36 9.90
N ARG A 293 -7.11 0.39 9.44
CA ARG A 293 -5.90 0.70 10.22
C ARG A 293 -6.20 1.49 11.47
N LEU A 294 -7.05 2.52 11.39
CA LEU A 294 -7.50 3.30 12.53
C LEU A 294 -8.21 2.41 13.56
N ARG A 295 -9.15 1.57 13.13
CA ARG A 295 -9.86 0.62 14.01
C ARG A 295 -8.93 -0.38 14.69
N TRP A 296 -7.89 -0.80 14.00
CA TRP A 296 -6.90 -1.74 14.57
C TRP A 296 -5.94 -1.04 15.52
N ARG A 297 -5.55 0.22 15.23
CA ARG A 297 -4.66 1.01 16.09
C ARG A 297 -5.33 1.40 17.41
N ASP A 298 -6.62 1.71 17.37
CA ASP A 298 -7.51 2.01 18.54
C ASP A 298 -6.93 3.05 19.50
N GLU A 299 -6.45 4.17 18.93
CA GLU A 299 -5.94 5.32 19.68
C GLU A 299 -6.96 6.46 19.66
N ASP A 300 -6.72 7.55 20.44
CA ASP A 300 -7.62 8.70 20.55
C ASP A 300 -8.08 9.23 19.19
N GLY A 301 -9.38 9.38 18.97
CA GLY A 301 -9.99 9.87 17.74
C GLY A 301 -10.05 8.89 16.57
N ASP A 302 -9.40 7.71 16.66
CA ASP A 302 -9.31 6.76 15.55
C ASP A 302 -10.67 6.18 15.15
N SER A 303 -11.49 5.81 16.12
CA SER A 303 -12.84 5.28 15.89
C SER A 303 -13.76 6.31 15.22
N ILE A 304 -13.59 7.59 15.55
CA ILE A 304 -14.38 8.70 15.02
C ILE A 304 -14.01 8.95 13.56
N LEU A 305 -12.71 9.07 13.26
CA LEU A 305 -12.23 9.25 11.89
C LEU A 305 -12.58 8.05 11.00
N SER A 306 -12.41 6.82 11.53
CA SER A 306 -12.80 5.60 10.82
C SER A 306 -14.28 5.60 10.45
N ALA A 307 -15.16 5.95 11.37
CA ALA A 307 -16.60 6.04 11.12
C ALA A 307 -16.93 7.13 10.09
N GLU A 308 -16.25 8.28 10.11
CA GLU A 308 -16.43 9.36 9.14
C GLU A 308 -16.01 8.94 7.74
N LEU A 309 -14.85 8.29 7.59
CA LEU A 309 -14.37 7.74 6.31
C LEU A 309 -15.36 6.74 5.72
N LEU A 310 -15.86 5.80 6.53
CA LEU A 310 -16.85 4.81 6.10
C LEU A 310 -18.17 5.46 5.71
N ALA A 311 -18.66 6.44 6.45
CA ALA A 311 -19.89 7.16 6.13
C ALA A 311 -19.81 7.82 4.75
N ARG A 312 -18.66 8.45 4.40
CA ARG A 312 -18.42 9.06 3.07
C ARG A 312 -18.45 8.02 1.95
N ILE A 313 -17.79 6.87 2.13
CA ILE A 313 -17.80 5.79 1.13
C ILE A 313 -19.22 5.23 0.93
N GLN A 314 -19.97 5.08 2.01
CA GLN A 314 -21.33 4.53 1.99
C GLN A 314 -22.39 5.54 1.55
N GLY A 315 -22.04 6.81 1.40
CA GLY A 315 -22.96 7.90 1.08
C GLY A 315 -23.97 8.17 2.22
N THR A 316 -23.60 7.89 3.47
CA THR A 316 -24.39 8.19 4.66
C THR A 316 -23.88 9.47 5.34
N GLU A 317 -24.73 10.13 6.10
CA GLU A 317 -24.34 11.34 6.83
C GLU A 317 -23.41 10.97 7.99
N PRO A 318 -22.20 11.56 8.11
CA PRO A 318 -21.32 11.37 9.25
C PRO A 318 -21.93 11.91 10.54
N ILE A 319 -21.58 11.28 11.66
CA ILE A 319 -22.08 11.67 12.99
C ILE A 319 -21.48 13.02 13.39
N GLY A 320 -22.30 13.87 14.00
CA GLY A 320 -21.92 15.19 14.52
C GLY A 320 -22.25 16.34 13.55
N ARG A 321 -22.64 17.49 14.12
CA ARG A 321 -22.87 18.71 13.36
C ARG A 321 -21.56 19.20 12.75
N PRO A 322 -21.52 19.58 11.45
CA PRO A 322 -20.32 20.14 10.85
C PRO A 322 -19.92 21.46 11.51
N LEU A 323 -18.64 21.63 11.81
CA LEU A 323 -18.04 22.84 12.36
C LEU A 323 -16.79 23.21 11.53
N PRO A 324 -16.71 24.43 10.98
CA PRO A 324 -15.55 24.88 10.22
C PRO A 324 -14.38 25.21 11.15
N VAL A 325 -13.68 24.20 11.61
CA VAL A 325 -12.54 24.34 12.51
C VAL A 325 -11.29 23.73 11.86
N ASP A 326 -10.19 24.49 11.93
CA ASP A 326 -8.88 23.93 11.57
C ASP A 326 -8.42 22.99 12.71
N LEU A 327 -8.32 21.71 12.37
CA LEU A 327 -7.95 20.67 13.33
C LEU A 327 -6.50 20.82 13.82
N GLU A 328 -5.60 21.33 12.97
CA GLU A 328 -4.21 21.61 13.31
C GLU A 328 -4.13 22.75 14.34
N GLU A 329 -4.83 23.87 14.07
CA GLU A 329 -4.91 25.01 15.00
C GLU A 329 -5.53 24.60 16.35
N LEU A 330 -6.65 23.88 16.32
CA LEU A 330 -7.29 23.38 17.54
C LEU A 330 -6.35 22.50 18.36
N ALA A 331 -5.65 21.55 17.69
CA ALA A 331 -4.72 20.64 18.33
C ALA A 331 -3.51 21.38 18.94
N ASP A 332 -3.03 22.42 18.28
CA ASP A 332 -1.92 23.25 18.80
C ASP A 332 -2.37 24.11 19.99
N VAL A 333 -3.56 24.68 19.95
CA VAL A 333 -4.13 25.41 21.07
C VAL A 333 -4.37 24.51 22.27
N MET A 334 -4.97 23.34 22.09
CA MET A 334 -5.18 22.35 23.14
C MET A 334 -3.87 21.90 23.79
N ALA A 335 -2.80 21.72 23.00
CA ALA A 335 -1.50 21.28 23.50
C ALA A 335 -0.63 22.42 24.04
N SER A 336 -1.08 23.67 23.99
CA SER A 336 -0.34 24.82 24.50
C SER A 336 -0.23 24.76 26.03
N TYR A 337 0.94 25.12 26.55
CA TYR A 337 1.13 25.20 28.01
C TYR A 337 1.98 26.43 28.36
N GLY A 338 1.75 26.93 29.55
CA GLY A 338 2.37 28.14 30.09
C GLY A 338 1.83 28.43 31.47
N ASP A 339 1.76 29.70 31.81
CA ASP A 339 1.08 30.15 33.05
C ASP A 339 -0.43 29.89 32.96
N VAL A 340 -0.99 29.96 31.76
CA VAL A 340 -2.36 29.55 31.40
C VAL A 340 -2.26 28.59 30.21
N SER A 341 -2.77 27.38 30.35
CA SER A 341 -2.73 26.33 29.33
C SER A 341 -4.04 26.22 28.56
N GLY A 342 -3.98 25.57 27.39
CA GLY A 342 -5.14 25.31 26.54
C GLY A 342 -5.72 26.56 25.88
N GLY A 343 -7.00 26.54 25.61
CA GLY A 343 -7.72 27.62 24.96
C GLY A 343 -9.22 27.46 24.95
N TYR A 344 -9.85 28.19 24.05
CA TYR A 344 -11.31 28.24 23.90
C TYR A 344 -11.68 27.99 22.44
N LEU A 345 -12.75 27.26 22.24
CA LEU A 345 -13.35 26.96 20.93
C LEU A 345 -14.77 27.50 20.87
N ASP A 346 -15.08 28.29 19.87
CA ASP A 346 -16.45 28.69 19.55
C ASP A 346 -17.14 27.54 18.77
N LEU A 347 -18.19 26.98 19.35
CA LEU A 347 -18.91 25.87 18.76
C LEU A 347 -19.79 26.25 17.55
N ASP A 348 -20.03 27.54 17.28
CA ASP A 348 -20.82 27.95 16.12
C ASP A 348 -19.96 28.37 14.94
N THR A 349 -18.86 29.08 15.18
CA THR A 349 -17.97 29.57 14.10
C THR A 349 -16.75 28.68 13.85
N GLY A 350 -16.35 27.85 14.84
CA GLY A 350 -15.11 27.09 14.78
C GLY A 350 -13.86 27.89 15.12
N GLN A 351 -14.01 29.17 15.53
CA GLN A 351 -12.88 30.01 15.96
C GLN A 351 -12.19 29.42 17.20
N VAL A 352 -10.86 29.49 17.21
CA VAL A 352 -10.04 28.96 18.31
C VAL A 352 -9.21 30.10 18.91
N LEU A 353 -9.15 30.19 20.23
CA LEU A 353 -8.38 31.20 20.94
C LEU A 353 -7.48 30.59 22.00
N LEU A 354 -6.24 31.07 22.11
CA LEU A 354 -5.33 30.70 23.18
C LEU A 354 -5.80 31.28 24.52
N ALA A 355 -5.88 30.46 25.58
CA ALA A 355 -6.23 30.92 26.91
C ALA A 355 -5.27 32.00 27.46
N SER A 356 -3.96 31.88 27.12
CA SER A 356 -2.98 32.91 27.48
C SER A 356 -3.25 34.27 26.82
N MET A 357 -3.79 34.29 25.57
CA MET A 357 -4.16 35.51 24.88
C MET A 357 -5.39 36.14 25.48
N VAL A 358 -6.41 35.33 25.78
CA VAL A 358 -7.65 35.78 26.47
C VAL A 358 -7.31 36.39 27.82
N SER A 359 -6.50 35.72 28.63
CA SER A 359 -6.06 36.20 29.95
C SER A 359 -5.21 37.49 29.86
N ALA A 360 -4.22 37.53 28.94
CA ALA A 360 -3.33 38.69 28.83
C ALA A 360 -4.02 39.98 28.37
N ARG A 361 -5.07 39.84 27.54
CA ARG A 361 -5.86 40.96 27.03
C ARG A 361 -7.07 41.30 27.92
N GLY A 362 -7.39 40.45 28.88
CA GLY A 362 -8.57 40.62 29.72
C GLY A 362 -9.88 40.50 28.94
N ILE A 363 -9.90 39.62 27.92
CA ILE A 363 -11.09 39.40 27.08
C ILE A 363 -12.16 38.70 27.94
N ASP A 364 -13.34 39.29 27.97
CA ASP A 364 -14.52 38.66 28.52
C ASP A 364 -15.26 37.92 27.38
N LEU A 365 -15.25 36.61 27.40
CA LEU A 365 -15.90 35.79 26.37
C LEU A 365 -17.43 35.81 26.49
N GLU A 366 -17.99 36.21 27.66
CA GLU A 366 -19.42 36.38 27.85
C GLU A 366 -19.92 37.73 27.29
N ASP A 367 -19.10 38.78 27.39
CA ASP A 367 -19.42 40.13 26.86
C ASP A 367 -18.94 40.33 25.42
N GLY A 368 -18.00 39.49 24.95
CA GLY A 368 -17.41 39.58 23.60
C GLY A 368 -16.32 40.65 23.47
N ASP A 369 -15.73 40.75 22.29
CA ASP A 369 -14.72 41.76 21.94
C ASP A 369 -14.82 42.10 20.44
N GLU A 370 -15.41 43.29 20.15
CA GLU A 370 -15.62 43.75 18.76
C GLU A 370 -14.31 43.93 17.98
N GLU A 371 -13.20 44.35 18.63
CA GLU A 371 -11.89 44.57 17.98
C GLU A 371 -11.29 43.26 17.49
N LEU A 372 -11.56 42.15 18.18
CA LEU A 372 -11.10 40.81 17.81
C LEU A 372 -12.18 39.98 17.09
N GLY A 373 -13.34 40.54 16.79
CA GLY A 373 -14.43 39.82 16.15
C GLY A 373 -15.01 38.70 17.03
N ILE A 374 -14.88 38.83 18.36
CA ILE A 374 -15.44 37.88 19.33
C ILE A 374 -16.85 38.32 19.67
N GLU A 375 -17.84 37.55 19.25
CA GLU A 375 -19.23 37.80 19.59
C GLU A 375 -19.55 37.35 21.01
N ALA A 376 -20.31 38.14 21.73
CA ALA A 376 -20.84 37.79 23.05
C ALA A 376 -21.78 36.60 22.93
N ASP A 377 -21.36 35.44 23.42
CA ASP A 377 -22.23 34.27 23.43
C ASP A 377 -21.73 33.16 24.36
N HIS A 378 -22.65 32.27 24.77
CA HIS A 378 -22.39 31.08 25.58
C HIS A 378 -21.83 29.87 24.82
N ARG A 379 -21.36 30.06 23.57
CA ARG A 379 -20.87 29.00 22.64
C ARG A 379 -19.44 28.63 22.91
N TRP A 380 -18.67 29.44 23.59
CA TRP A 380 -17.28 29.21 23.91
C TRP A 380 -17.13 28.06 24.92
N VAL A 381 -16.27 27.12 24.57
CA VAL A 381 -15.95 25.98 25.43
C VAL A 381 -14.44 25.88 25.63
N GLU A 382 -14.04 25.63 26.87
CA GLU A 382 -12.64 25.39 27.19
C GLU A 382 -12.15 24.07 26.59
N VAL A 383 -10.91 24.10 26.03
CA VAL A 383 -10.20 22.95 25.44
C VAL A 383 -8.77 22.93 25.96
N ASP A 384 -8.34 21.80 26.53
CA ASP A 384 -6.98 21.63 27.07
C ASP A 384 -6.50 20.18 26.99
N ASP A 385 -5.28 19.99 26.51
CA ASP A 385 -4.57 18.71 26.37
C ASP A 385 -3.10 18.87 26.82
N SER A 386 -2.81 19.88 27.62
CA SER A 386 -1.44 20.28 28.00
C SER A 386 -0.82 19.44 29.11
N ALA A 387 -1.54 18.47 29.67
CA ALA A 387 -1.07 17.70 30.81
C ALA A 387 0.26 16.98 30.54
N LYS A 388 1.22 17.14 31.46
CA LYS A 388 2.54 16.44 31.40
C LYS A 388 2.43 14.92 31.21
N ALA A 389 1.34 14.33 31.74
CA ALA A 389 1.06 12.90 31.59
C ALA A 389 0.86 12.51 30.12
N ILE A 390 0.16 13.35 29.36
CA ILE A 390 -0.13 13.16 27.93
C ILE A 390 1.16 13.23 27.12
N ALA A 391 1.98 14.27 27.30
CA ALA A 391 3.26 14.37 26.63
C ALA A 391 4.20 13.18 26.95
N THR A 392 4.09 12.60 28.14
CA THR A 392 4.85 11.41 28.52
C THR A 392 4.26 10.15 27.88
N ALA A 393 2.95 10.06 27.75
CA ALA A 393 2.26 8.97 27.07
C ALA A 393 2.61 8.95 25.58
N ASP A 394 2.62 10.11 24.90
CA ASP A 394 3.01 10.25 23.51
C ASP A 394 4.45 9.76 23.25
N ARG A 395 5.40 10.13 24.11
CA ARG A 395 6.79 9.64 24.00
C ARG A 395 6.89 8.13 24.16
N ARG A 396 6.16 7.55 25.11
CA ARG A 396 6.11 6.09 25.31
C ARG A 396 5.42 5.38 24.13
N GLY A 397 4.35 5.97 23.61
CA GLY A 397 3.65 5.51 22.43
C GLY A 397 4.58 5.47 21.21
N PHE A 398 5.35 6.54 20.99
CA PHE A 398 6.33 6.61 19.91
C PHE A 398 7.40 5.51 20.02
N ILE A 399 7.91 5.26 21.23
CA ILE A 399 8.87 4.18 21.45
C ILE A 399 8.24 2.82 21.08
N ARG A 400 6.98 2.56 21.50
CA ARG A 400 6.27 1.33 21.12
C ARG A 400 6.07 1.23 19.60
N HIS A 401 5.71 2.33 18.95
CA HIS A 401 5.58 2.39 17.50
C HIS A 401 6.88 1.97 16.80
N LEU A 402 8.03 2.49 17.23
CA LEU A 402 9.34 2.09 16.69
C LEU A 402 9.71 0.63 17.04
N GLN A 403 9.30 0.12 18.18
CA GLN A 403 9.52 -1.28 18.57
C GLN A 403 8.75 -2.27 17.69
N SER A 404 7.55 -1.90 17.25
CA SER A 404 6.71 -2.71 16.37
C SER A 404 7.10 -2.60 14.89
N SER A 405 8.02 -1.70 14.55
CA SER A 405 8.50 -1.55 13.18
C SER A 405 9.25 -2.80 12.69
N GLY A 406 9.05 -3.16 11.43
CA GLY A 406 9.85 -4.16 10.74
C GLY A 406 11.33 -3.76 10.59
N ARG A 407 11.64 -2.44 10.59
CA ARG A 407 12.99 -1.90 10.39
C ARG A 407 13.88 -2.12 11.62
N GLN A 408 14.99 -2.81 11.40
CA GLN A 408 15.95 -3.09 12.50
C GLN A 408 16.50 -1.81 13.15
N GLU A 409 16.76 -0.78 12.34
CA GLU A 409 17.28 0.52 12.79
C GLU A 409 16.30 1.22 13.74
N GLU A 410 15.00 1.16 13.47
CA GLU A 410 13.97 1.75 14.31
C GLU A 410 13.80 1.01 15.63
N ARG A 411 13.85 -0.32 15.60
CA ARG A 411 13.85 -1.10 16.84
C ARG A 411 15.07 -0.81 17.70
N ALA A 412 16.24 -0.60 17.08
CA ALA A 412 17.45 -0.18 17.81
C ALA A 412 17.30 1.23 18.39
N ALA A 413 16.76 2.18 17.61
CA ALA A 413 16.47 3.54 18.04
C ALA A 413 15.49 3.57 19.23
N ALA A 414 14.45 2.72 19.23
CA ALA A 414 13.52 2.57 20.34
C ALA A 414 14.23 2.22 21.67
N GLY A 415 15.27 1.39 21.60
CA GLY A 415 16.11 1.06 22.76
C GLY A 415 16.83 2.29 23.32
N THR A 416 17.43 3.10 22.46
CA THR A 416 18.12 4.35 22.83
C THR A 416 17.16 5.38 23.44
N LEU A 417 16.00 5.59 22.79
CA LEU A 417 14.95 6.49 23.29
C LEU A 417 14.38 6.03 24.65
N SER A 418 14.19 4.71 24.81
CA SER A 418 13.75 4.16 26.09
C SER A 418 14.75 4.39 27.22
N ALA A 419 16.06 4.35 26.92
CA ALA A 419 17.10 4.70 27.88
C ALA A 419 17.10 6.21 28.22
N ALA A 420 16.93 7.06 27.20
CA ALA A 420 16.83 8.51 27.35
C ALA A 420 15.64 8.94 28.22
N MET A 421 14.49 8.23 28.12
CA MET A 421 13.30 8.46 28.94
C MET A 421 13.50 8.20 30.44
N LYS A 422 14.51 7.41 30.82
CA LYS A 422 14.85 7.16 32.23
C LYS A 422 15.65 8.32 32.86
N SER A 423 16.15 9.21 32.06
CA SER A 423 16.78 10.46 32.53
C SER A 423 15.73 11.38 33.14
N GLN A 424 16.09 12.07 34.24
CA GLN A 424 15.19 13.03 34.91
C GLN A 424 14.86 14.27 34.03
N TYR A 425 15.53 14.44 32.91
CA TYR A 425 15.40 15.59 32.03
C TYR A 425 14.69 15.24 30.76
N SER A 426 13.55 15.88 30.48
CA SER A 426 12.81 15.77 29.21
C SER A 426 13.66 16.13 27.98
N ARG A 427 14.73 16.91 28.17
CA ARG A 427 15.68 17.30 27.14
C ARG A 427 16.39 16.09 26.53
N GLY A 428 16.73 15.08 27.33
CA GLY A 428 17.41 13.88 26.83
C GLY A 428 16.65 13.06 25.78
N PHE A 429 15.30 13.04 25.83
CA PHE A 429 14.51 12.39 24.79
C PHE A 429 14.57 13.14 23.46
N HIS A 430 14.47 14.47 23.47
CA HIS A 430 14.51 15.28 22.26
C HIS A 430 15.89 15.29 21.63
N ASP A 431 16.95 15.39 22.46
CA ASP A 431 18.34 15.29 21.99
C ASP A 431 18.58 13.92 21.30
N ALA A 432 18.08 12.82 21.88
CA ALA A 432 18.21 11.49 21.29
C ALA A 432 17.39 11.34 20.00
N VAL A 433 16.21 11.95 19.90
CA VAL A 433 15.42 11.98 18.65
C VAL A 433 16.17 12.71 17.53
N ASP A 434 16.84 13.81 17.87
CA ASP A 434 17.64 14.59 16.91
C ASP A 434 18.90 13.82 16.47
N GLU A 435 19.66 13.28 17.42
CA GLU A 435 20.84 12.44 17.14
C GLU A 435 20.54 11.20 16.27
N LEU A 436 19.33 10.65 16.38
CA LEU A 436 18.87 9.52 15.60
C LEU A 436 18.21 9.93 14.26
N GLU A 437 18.19 11.22 13.93
CA GLU A 437 17.53 11.77 12.72
C GLU A 437 16.01 11.41 12.62
N LEU A 438 15.36 11.22 13.78
CA LEU A 438 13.95 10.83 13.86
C LEU A 438 12.98 12.01 14.04
N VAL A 439 13.47 13.26 14.01
CA VAL A 439 12.64 14.46 14.23
C VAL A 439 11.40 14.49 13.34
N PRO A 440 11.48 14.26 12.01
CA PRO A 440 10.29 14.30 11.16
C PRO A 440 9.24 13.24 11.55
N VAL A 441 9.68 12.05 11.92
CA VAL A 441 8.79 10.94 12.32
C VAL A 441 8.15 11.21 13.68
N TRP A 442 8.96 11.70 14.65
CA TRP A 442 8.44 12.08 15.96
C TRP A 442 7.41 13.21 15.87
N VAL A 443 7.68 14.24 15.06
CA VAL A 443 6.74 15.34 14.85
C VAL A 443 5.46 14.81 14.22
N GLY A 444 5.56 14.01 13.15
CA GLY A 444 4.40 13.40 12.52
C GLY A 444 3.55 12.56 13.49
N TYR A 445 4.21 11.69 14.27
CA TYR A 445 3.54 10.86 15.29
C TYR A 445 2.86 11.70 16.37
N ARG A 446 3.57 12.68 16.93
CA ARG A 446 3.04 13.56 17.99
C ARG A 446 1.83 14.36 17.50
N ASP A 447 1.94 14.95 16.34
CA ASP A 447 0.86 15.76 15.77
C ASP A 447 -0.35 14.88 15.42
N ASP A 448 -0.11 13.66 14.93
CA ASP A 448 -1.17 12.67 14.72
C ASP A 448 -1.98 12.39 16.01
N ARG A 449 -1.28 12.19 17.13
CA ARG A 449 -1.93 11.99 18.45
C ARG A 449 -2.73 13.21 18.88
N ARG A 450 -2.20 14.41 18.69
CA ARG A 450 -2.88 15.66 19.00
C ARG A 450 -4.16 15.84 18.18
N TRP A 451 -4.08 15.55 16.88
CA TRP A 451 -5.26 15.63 16.01
C TRP A 451 -6.33 14.61 16.40
N GLY A 452 -5.94 13.41 16.80
CA GLY A 452 -6.88 12.42 17.32
C GLY A 452 -7.63 12.93 18.55
N ARG A 453 -6.92 13.48 19.53
CA ARG A 453 -7.53 14.06 20.75
C ARG A 453 -8.40 15.28 20.44
N ALA A 454 -7.98 16.15 19.52
CA ALA A 454 -8.80 17.28 19.09
C ALA A 454 -10.12 16.79 18.44
N ARG A 455 -10.06 15.75 17.60
CA ARG A 455 -11.25 15.14 17.01
C ARG A 455 -12.17 14.52 18.06
N GLU A 456 -11.61 13.88 19.07
CA GLU A 456 -12.37 13.31 20.19
C GLU A 456 -13.04 14.40 21.02
N ALA A 457 -12.34 15.50 21.30
CA ALA A 457 -12.90 16.66 21.99
C ALA A 457 -14.07 17.31 21.24
N LEU A 458 -14.01 17.36 19.91
CA LEU A 458 -15.10 17.82 19.05
C LEU A 458 -16.30 16.86 19.11
N ALA A 459 -16.03 15.56 18.94
CA ALA A 459 -17.07 14.54 18.94
C ALA A 459 -17.81 14.46 20.28
N ALA A 460 -17.11 14.63 21.41
CA ALA A 460 -17.71 14.71 22.74
C ALA A 460 -18.72 15.88 22.87
N ARG A 461 -18.62 16.90 22.02
CA ARG A 461 -19.53 18.06 21.95
C ARG A 461 -20.54 17.93 20.79
N GLY A 462 -20.61 16.78 20.13
CA GLY A 462 -21.54 16.50 19.03
C GLY A 462 -21.21 17.26 17.74
N VAL A 463 -19.98 17.72 17.57
CA VAL A 463 -19.52 18.40 16.36
C VAL A 463 -18.39 17.62 15.66
N ARG A 464 -18.20 17.85 14.37
CA ARG A 464 -17.12 17.28 13.57
C ARG A 464 -16.42 18.36 12.75
N PRO A 465 -15.10 18.25 12.51
CA PRO A 465 -14.38 19.22 11.72
C PRO A 465 -14.78 19.11 10.25
N VAL A 466 -14.92 20.26 9.58
CA VAL A 466 -15.07 20.33 8.12
C VAL A 466 -14.14 21.41 7.60
N GLY A 467 -13.59 21.22 6.36
CA GLY A 467 -12.78 22.25 5.72
C GLY A 467 -13.61 23.49 5.40
N GLU A 468 -12.95 24.65 5.34
CA GLU A 468 -13.61 25.96 5.07
C GLU A 468 -14.46 25.95 3.79
N SER A 469 -14.10 25.13 2.79
CA SER A 469 -14.84 25.01 1.53
C SER A 469 -16.24 24.43 1.67
N ALA A 470 -16.50 23.63 2.69
CA ALA A 470 -17.78 22.93 2.88
C ALA A 470 -18.87 23.82 3.49
N THR A 471 -18.49 24.96 4.10
CA THR A 471 -19.43 25.87 4.75
C THR A 471 -20.13 26.83 3.78
N ALA A 472 -19.55 27.12 2.63
CA ALA A 472 -20.16 27.98 1.61
C ALA A 472 -21.42 27.36 0.98
N GLU A 473 -21.55 26.03 0.94
CA GLU A 473 -22.71 25.34 0.39
C GLU A 473 -23.85 25.13 1.39
N ALA A 474 -23.56 25.09 2.68
CA ALA A 474 -24.59 24.91 3.72
C ALA A 474 -25.36 26.19 4.06
N ALA A 475 -24.86 27.36 3.62
CA ALA A 475 -25.44 28.67 3.88
C ALA A 475 -26.24 29.23 2.67
N GLY A 476 -26.34 28.55 1.55
CA GLY A 476 -27.09 28.92 0.33
C GLY A 476 -28.28 28.01 0.10
#